data_fd49dd0d01548055bd8f0507e8314204
#
_entry.id   fd49dd0d01548055bd8f0507e8314204
#
_cell.length_a   1.000
_cell.length_b   1.000
_cell.length_c   1.000
_cell.angle_alpha   90.00
_cell.angle_beta   90.00
_cell.angle_gamma   90.00
#
_symmetry.space_group_name_H-M   'P 1'
#
loop_
_entity.id
_entity.type
_entity.pdbx_description
1 polymer ?
#
loop_
_entity_poly.entity_id
_entity_poly.type
_entity_poly.pdbx_seq_one_letter_code
_entity_poly.pdbx_strand_id
1 'polypeptide(L)'
;MNWHKLLHNAWNSFLKKKKNNGEVIMPYLNSFAENYKTRLAVIERHLQRKDYNFGKWKAILIPKKDGGNRPLIIPNSISDKLVLKSISDYLSDSLCHLFNSVSSISYAYQKGKCTRDALVQLKRIHNPENILLKIDIKHFFDEIDKIILIQLLDQYQIDDYVKHLIYKGINPVIDYSNLKKK
;
A
#
# COMPACT_ATOMS: atom_id res chain seq x y z
N MET A 1 18.70 5.94 -1.23
CA MET A 1 17.59 5.48 -0.36
C MET A 1 18.10 4.61 0.79
N ASN A 2 17.59 4.78 2.02
CA ASN A 2 18.03 3.98 3.19
C ASN A 2 17.04 2.81 3.41
N TRP A 3 17.30 1.67 2.76
CA TRP A 3 16.48 0.47 2.86
C TRP A 3 16.43 -0.12 4.27
N HIS A 4 17.54 -0.07 5.02
CA HIS A 4 17.58 -0.54 6.39
C HIS A 4 16.51 0.12 7.25
N LYS A 5 16.52 1.44 7.31
CA LYS A 5 15.54 2.23 8.10
C LYS A 5 14.10 1.95 7.66
N LEU A 6 13.85 1.93 6.35
CA LEU A 6 12.50 1.74 5.80
C LEU A 6 11.94 0.34 6.11
N LEU A 7 12.74 -0.72 5.96
CA LEU A 7 12.31 -2.08 6.27
C LEU A 7 12.03 -2.27 7.77
N HIS A 8 12.87 -1.71 8.65
CA HIS A 8 12.63 -1.77 10.09
C HIS A 8 11.37 -1.00 10.50
N ASN A 9 11.12 0.18 9.92
CA ASN A 9 9.89 0.94 10.14
C ASN A 9 8.65 0.19 9.64
N ALA A 10 8.73 -0.42 8.45
CA ALA A 10 7.67 -1.24 7.89
C ALA A 10 7.34 -2.43 8.79
N TRP A 11 8.36 -3.13 9.30
CA TRP A 11 8.20 -4.25 10.23
C TRP A 11 7.52 -3.83 11.53
N ASN A 12 7.98 -2.76 12.16
CA ASN A 12 7.38 -2.23 13.37
C ASN A 12 5.92 -1.81 13.17
N SER A 13 5.61 -1.17 12.05
CA SER A 13 4.23 -0.80 11.70
C SER A 13 3.34 -2.01 11.48
N PHE A 14 3.88 -3.07 10.87
CA PHE A 14 3.18 -4.33 10.64
C PHE A 14 2.82 -5.02 11.96
N LEU A 15 3.77 -5.07 12.92
CA LEU A 15 3.53 -5.65 14.25
C LEU A 15 2.49 -4.84 15.06
N LYS A 16 2.54 -3.51 15.02
CA LYS A 16 1.55 -2.66 15.72
C LYS A 16 0.14 -2.90 15.22
N LYS A 17 -0.06 -3.00 13.90
CA LYS A 17 -1.38 -3.29 13.31
C LYS A 17 -1.92 -4.64 13.78
N LYS A 18 -1.09 -5.66 13.85
CA LYS A 18 -1.48 -7.00 14.30
C LYS A 18 -1.90 -7.02 15.76
N LYS A 19 -1.17 -6.33 16.64
CA LYS A 19 -1.54 -6.19 18.06
C LYS A 19 -2.88 -5.49 18.25
N ASN A 20 -3.13 -4.41 17.51
CA ASN A 20 -4.35 -3.61 17.66
C ASN A 20 -5.62 -4.34 17.17
N ASN A 21 -5.49 -5.24 16.19
CA ASN A 21 -6.63 -5.96 15.62
C ASN A 21 -7.00 -7.23 16.41
N GLY A 22 -6.29 -7.57 17.51
CA GLY A 22 -6.56 -8.78 18.28
C GLY A 22 -6.35 -10.09 17.49
N GLU A 23 -5.78 -10.00 16.28
CA GLU A 23 -5.54 -11.18 15.44
C GLU A 23 -4.50 -12.08 16.10
N VAL A 24 -4.87 -13.35 16.31
CA VAL A 24 -3.94 -14.41 16.67
C VAL A 24 -2.77 -14.38 15.68
N ILE A 25 -1.55 -14.25 16.19
CA ILE A 25 -0.36 -14.21 15.36
C ILE A 25 -0.31 -15.52 14.57
N MET A 26 -0.51 -15.43 13.26
CA MET A 26 -0.56 -16.62 12.41
C MET A 26 0.79 -17.35 12.43
N PRO A 27 0.84 -18.70 12.36
CA PRO A 27 2.08 -19.46 12.47
C PRO A 27 3.21 -19.00 11.55
N TYR A 28 2.89 -18.60 10.30
CA TYR A 28 3.89 -18.10 9.35
C TYR A 28 4.49 -16.73 9.77
N LEU A 29 3.76 -15.95 10.56
CA LEU A 29 4.25 -14.68 11.09
C LEU A 29 5.21 -14.94 12.25
N ASN A 30 4.93 -15.93 13.10
CA ASN A 30 5.81 -16.33 14.19
C ASN A 30 7.18 -16.75 13.63
N SER A 31 7.21 -17.62 12.61
CA SER A 31 8.47 -18.08 12.01
C SER A 31 9.26 -16.93 11.35
N PHE A 32 8.60 -15.90 10.86
CA PHE A 32 9.29 -14.70 10.38
C PHE A 32 9.81 -13.85 11.56
N ALA A 33 9.01 -13.69 12.62
CA ALA A 33 9.34 -12.88 13.78
C ALA A 33 10.52 -13.43 14.58
N GLU A 34 10.64 -14.76 14.70
CA GLU A 34 11.76 -15.41 15.38
C GLU A 34 13.12 -15.04 14.79
N ASN A 35 13.19 -14.87 13.48
CA ASN A 35 14.42 -14.59 12.73
C ASN A 35 14.34 -13.27 11.94
N TYR A 36 13.51 -12.30 12.39
CA TYR A 36 13.21 -11.12 11.59
C TYR A 36 14.44 -10.30 11.22
N LYS A 37 15.43 -10.16 12.10
CA LYS A 37 16.66 -9.40 11.82
C LYS A 37 17.43 -9.98 10.63
N THR A 38 17.65 -11.29 10.64
CA THR A 38 18.32 -11.99 9.55
C THR A 38 17.52 -11.90 8.25
N ARG A 39 16.19 -12.07 8.33
CA ARG A 39 15.30 -11.97 7.17
C ARG A 39 15.27 -10.56 6.58
N LEU A 40 15.22 -9.52 7.41
CA LEU A 40 15.33 -8.14 6.94
C LEU A 40 16.69 -7.87 6.29
N ALA A 41 17.79 -8.37 6.85
CA ALA A 41 19.12 -8.23 6.25
C ALA A 41 19.24 -8.91 4.87
N VAL A 42 18.59 -10.06 4.68
CA VAL A 42 18.51 -10.74 3.36
C VAL A 42 17.73 -9.88 2.36
N ILE A 43 16.55 -9.37 2.75
CA ILE A 43 15.75 -8.48 1.89
C ILE A 43 16.55 -7.24 1.53
N GLU A 44 17.18 -6.60 2.52
CA GLU A 44 18.00 -5.40 2.33
C GLU A 44 19.12 -5.65 1.33
N ARG A 45 19.82 -6.77 1.43
CA ARG A 45 20.90 -7.15 0.51
C ARG A 45 20.41 -7.24 -0.94
N HIS A 46 19.27 -7.87 -1.17
CA HIS A 46 18.67 -7.94 -2.50
C HIS A 46 18.26 -6.57 -3.03
N LEU A 47 17.69 -5.70 -2.17
CA LEU A 47 17.35 -4.34 -2.56
C LEU A 47 18.59 -3.48 -2.88
N GLN A 48 19.67 -3.64 -2.13
CA GLN A 48 20.95 -2.94 -2.39
C GLN A 48 21.62 -3.41 -3.68
N ARG A 49 21.53 -4.72 -3.99
CA ARG A 49 22.03 -5.29 -5.24
C ARG A 49 21.13 -5.02 -6.45
N LYS A 50 19.96 -4.42 -6.24
CA LYS A 50 18.93 -4.16 -7.26
C LYS A 50 18.41 -5.43 -7.95
N ASP A 51 18.43 -6.57 -7.25
CA ASP A 51 18.00 -7.89 -7.74
C ASP A 51 16.77 -8.45 -7.01
N TYR A 52 16.06 -7.63 -6.20
CA TYR A 52 14.83 -8.05 -5.52
C TYR A 52 13.73 -8.36 -6.54
N ASN A 53 13.12 -9.54 -6.40
CA ASN A 53 11.98 -9.96 -7.20
C ASN A 53 10.80 -10.31 -6.30
N PHE A 54 9.62 -9.75 -6.63
CA PHE A 54 8.39 -10.15 -5.98
C PHE A 54 8.03 -11.59 -6.31
N GLY A 55 7.52 -12.33 -5.33
CA GLY A 55 6.95 -13.64 -5.55
C GLY A 55 5.59 -13.59 -6.26
N LYS A 56 4.98 -14.74 -6.49
CA LYS A 56 3.61 -14.82 -6.99
C LYS A 56 2.63 -14.34 -5.93
N TRP A 57 1.69 -13.49 -6.32
CA TRP A 57 0.62 -13.00 -5.46
C TRP A 57 -0.60 -13.89 -5.60
N LYS A 58 -1.43 -13.95 -4.58
CA LYS A 58 -2.66 -14.73 -4.61
C LYS A 58 -3.86 -13.83 -4.83
N ALA A 59 -4.84 -14.32 -5.58
CA ALA A 59 -6.15 -13.75 -5.68
C ALA A 59 -7.08 -14.38 -4.62
N ILE A 60 -7.82 -13.55 -3.87
CA ILE A 60 -8.87 -14.00 -2.96
C ILE A 60 -10.18 -13.27 -3.32
N LEU A 61 -11.33 -13.93 -3.10
CA LEU A 61 -12.63 -13.31 -3.29
C LEU A 61 -13.12 -12.73 -1.96
N ILE A 62 -13.53 -11.47 -1.99
CA ILE A 62 -14.14 -10.80 -0.84
C ILE A 62 -15.61 -10.55 -1.15
N PRO A 63 -16.55 -10.98 -0.29
CA PRO A 63 -17.96 -10.71 -0.45
C PRO A 63 -18.24 -9.20 -0.48
N LYS A 64 -19.11 -8.76 -1.39
CA LYS A 64 -19.64 -7.39 -1.41
C LYS A 64 -20.91 -7.30 -0.56
N LYS A 65 -21.22 -6.10 -0.05
CA LYS A 65 -22.42 -5.84 0.73
C LYS A 65 -23.72 -5.99 -0.07
N ASP A 66 -23.64 -5.70 -1.36
CA ASP A 66 -24.72 -5.78 -2.35
C ASP A 66 -24.86 -7.16 -3.00
N GLY A 67 -24.17 -8.16 -2.49
CA GLY A 67 -24.06 -9.49 -3.07
C GLY A 67 -22.93 -9.57 -4.11
N GLY A 68 -22.56 -10.81 -4.47
CA GLY A 68 -21.42 -11.06 -5.36
C GLY A 68 -20.07 -10.99 -4.64
N ASN A 69 -19.00 -11.12 -5.42
CA ASN A 69 -17.63 -11.13 -4.91
C ASN A 69 -16.76 -10.14 -5.71
N ARG A 70 -15.75 -9.59 -5.05
CA ARG A 70 -14.67 -8.86 -5.73
C ARG A 70 -13.35 -9.58 -5.55
N PRO A 71 -12.52 -9.70 -6.58
CA PRO A 71 -11.18 -10.21 -6.40
C PRO A 71 -10.31 -9.19 -5.64
N LEU A 72 -9.52 -9.68 -4.70
CA LEU A 72 -8.45 -8.93 -4.07
C LEU A 72 -7.13 -9.65 -4.32
N ILE A 73 -6.16 -8.95 -4.89
CA ILE A 73 -4.84 -9.47 -5.18
C ILE A 73 -3.91 -9.06 -4.05
N ILE A 74 -3.28 -10.01 -3.39
CA ILE A 74 -2.43 -9.75 -2.22
C ILE A 74 -1.08 -10.47 -2.33
N PRO A 75 0.01 -9.83 -1.88
CA PRO A 75 1.31 -10.48 -1.77
C PRO A 75 1.25 -11.69 -0.85
N ASN A 76 1.86 -12.79 -1.28
CA ASN A 76 1.85 -14.04 -0.50
C ASN A 76 2.88 -14.01 0.62
N SER A 77 4.02 -13.35 0.39
CA SER A 77 5.13 -13.30 1.34
C SER A 77 5.08 -12.06 2.25
N ILE A 78 5.60 -12.21 3.48
CA ILE A 78 5.83 -11.07 4.39
C ILE A 78 6.88 -10.14 3.80
N SER A 79 7.92 -10.68 3.16
CA SER A 79 8.98 -9.91 2.51
C SER A 79 8.41 -8.93 1.49
N ASP A 80 7.53 -9.39 0.60
CA ASP A 80 6.88 -8.53 -0.41
C ASP A 80 6.04 -7.43 0.25
N LYS A 81 5.29 -7.77 1.29
CA LYS A 81 4.48 -6.79 2.05
C LYS A 81 5.35 -5.71 2.69
N LEU A 82 6.53 -6.09 3.23
CA LEU A 82 7.46 -5.15 3.83
C LEU A 82 8.12 -4.25 2.78
N VAL A 83 8.52 -4.80 1.64
CA VAL A 83 9.09 -4.01 0.53
C VAL A 83 8.07 -3.02 0.00
N LEU A 84 6.83 -3.44 -0.27
CA LEU A 84 5.75 -2.55 -0.72
C LEU A 84 5.45 -1.46 0.31
N LYS A 85 5.42 -1.80 1.60
CA LYS A 85 5.23 -0.81 2.68
C LYS A 85 6.39 0.18 2.73
N SER A 86 7.63 -0.29 2.57
CA SER A 86 8.82 0.56 2.54
C SER A 86 8.80 1.53 1.35
N ILE A 87 8.36 1.06 0.17
CA ILE A 87 8.18 1.91 -1.01
C ILE A 87 7.07 2.95 -0.76
N SER A 88 5.94 2.53 -0.20
CA SER A 88 4.84 3.43 0.15
C SER A 88 5.25 4.52 1.13
N ASP A 89 6.05 4.18 2.16
CA ASP A 89 6.55 5.16 3.13
C ASP A 89 7.54 6.13 2.48
N TYR A 90 8.45 5.62 1.65
CA TYR A 90 9.39 6.44 0.89
C TYR A 90 8.66 7.43 -0.03
N LEU A 91 7.65 6.97 -0.79
CA LEU A 91 6.87 7.84 -1.67
C LEU A 91 6.09 8.89 -0.87
N SER A 92 5.50 8.50 0.25
CA SER A 92 4.75 9.42 1.12
C SER A 92 5.64 10.54 1.65
N ASP A 93 6.89 10.23 2.00
CA ASP A 93 7.85 11.23 2.48
C ASP A 93 8.41 12.07 1.32
N SER A 94 8.75 11.45 0.17
CA SER A 94 9.32 12.14 -1.00
C SER A 94 8.31 13.09 -1.68
N LEU A 95 7.04 12.71 -1.71
CA LEU A 95 5.97 13.44 -2.38
C LEU A 95 5.11 14.26 -1.40
N CYS A 96 5.51 14.41 -0.14
CA CYS A 96 4.72 15.09 0.88
C CYS A 96 4.38 16.54 0.50
N HIS A 97 5.26 17.23 -0.24
CA HIS A 97 5.03 18.60 -0.70
C HIS A 97 3.81 18.71 -1.63
N LEU A 98 3.54 17.68 -2.46
CA LEU A 98 2.36 17.64 -3.34
C LEU A 98 1.07 17.50 -2.52
N PHE A 99 1.11 16.67 -1.47
CA PHE A 99 -0.04 16.48 -0.60
C PHE A 99 -0.30 17.71 0.28
N ASN A 100 0.75 18.44 0.67
CA ASN A 100 0.61 19.65 1.45
C ASN A 100 -0.14 20.75 0.71
N SER A 101 0.04 20.89 -0.61
CA SER A 101 -0.67 21.87 -1.45
C SER A 101 -2.19 21.65 -1.49
N VAL A 102 -2.64 20.40 -1.33
CA VAL A 102 -4.07 20.02 -1.33
C VAL A 102 -4.57 19.57 0.05
N SER A 103 -3.81 19.89 1.11
CA SER A 103 -4.07 19.35 2.44
C SER A 103 -5.40 19.82 3.05
N SER A 104 -5.94 20.96 2.61
CA SER A 104 -7.23 21.48 3.10
C SER A 104 -8.44 20.72 2.54
N ILE A 105 -8.29 20.01 1.43
CA ILE A 105 -9.39 19.36 0.70
C ILE A 105 -9.20 17.85 0.53
N SER A 106 -7.99 17.32 0.74
CA SER A 106 -7.69 15.88 0.61
C SER A 106 -7.43 15.26 1.98
N TYR A 107 -8.08 14.15 2.27
CA TYR A 107 -8.01 13.44 3.56
C TYR A 107 -7.62 11.98 3.42
N ALA A 108 -7.76 11.38 2.25
CA ALA A 108 -7.43 9.97 2.02
C ALA A 108 -5.92 9.78 1.79
N TYR A 109 -5.40 8.66 2.29
CA TYR A 109 -4.01 8.21 2.09
C TYR A 109 -2.92 9.18 2.56
N GLN A 110 -3.26 10.19 3.36
CA GLN A 110 -2.32 11.14 3.92
C GLN A 110 -1.97 10.79 5.37
N LYS A 111 -0.67 10.91 5.71
CA LYS A 111 -0.17 10.67 7.06
C LYS A 111 -0.77 11.69 8.03
N GLY A 112 -1.32 11.20 9.15
CA GLY A 112 -1.93 12.07 10.19
C GLY A 112 -3.34 12.54 9.89
N LYS A 113 -3.96 12.11 8.77
CA LYS A 113 -5.37 12.41 8.46
C LYS A 113 -6.24 11.17 8.44
N CYS A 114 -7.49 11.35 8.79
CA CYS A 114 -8.49 10.28 8.79
C CYS A 114 -9.87 10.78 8.34
N THR A 115 -10.80 9.85 8.17
CA THR A 115 -12.19 10.16 7.79
C THR A 115 -12.87 11.13 8.77
N ARG A 116 -12.53 11.05 10.07
CA ARG A 116 -13.07 11.96 11.08
C ARG A 116 -12.70 13.42 10.78
N ASP A 117 -11.46 13.68 10.36
CA ASP A 117 -10.99 15.03 10.04
C ASP A 117 -11.75 15.60 8.84
N ALA A 118 -12.02 14.77 7.82
CA ALA A 118 -12.87 15.14 6.69
C ALA A 118 -14.30 15.51 7.13
N LEU A 119 -14.90 14.72 8.02
CA LEU A 119 -16.24 14.98 8.55
C LEU A 119 -16.28 16.26 9.40
N VAL A 120 -15.26 16.51 10.22
CA VAL A 120 -15.14 17.75 11.00
C VAL A 120 -15.05 18.97 10.07
N GLN A 121 -14.25 18.87 9.01
CA GLN A 121 -14.14 19.97 8.04
C GLN A 121 -15.46 20.17 7.28
N LEU A 122 -16.09 19.10 6.83
CA LEU A 122 -17.39 19.16 6.17
C LEU A 122 -18.42 19.88 7.07
N LYS A 123 -18.48 19.52 8.36
CA LYS A 123 -19.38 20.16 9.33
C LYS A 123 -19.09 21.67 9.49
N ARG A 124 -17.83 22.09 9.42
CA ARG A 124 -17.45 23.52 9.55
C ARG A 124 -17.90 24.36 8.35
N ILE A 125 -17.85 23.78 7.14
CA ILE A 125 -18.21 24.49 5.88
C ILE A 125 -19.68 24.27 5.49
N HIS A 126 -20.38 23.35 6.17
CA HIS A 126 -21.78 23.06 5.84
C HIS A 126 -22.67 24.25 6.18
N ASN A 127 -23.45 24.67 5.19
CA ASN A 127 -24.57 25.58 5.33
C ASN A 127 -25.83 24.84 4.88
N PRO A 128 -26.99 24.91 5.59
CA PRO A 128 -28.25 24.27 5.20
C PRO A 128 -28.71 24.60 3.78
N GLU A 129 -28.30 25.74 3.23
CA GLU A 129 -28.63 26.16 1.86
C GLU A 129 -27.72 25.53 0.80
N ASN A 130 -26.62 24.88 1.21
CA ASN A 130 -25.68 24.26 0.26
C ASN A 130 -26.15 22.89 -0.16
N ILE A 131 -25.96 22.59 -1.44
CA ILE A 131 -26.19 21.25 -2.00
C ILE A 131 -24.90 20.41 -1.81
N LEU A 132 -25.05 19.23 -1.20
CA LEU A 132 -23.97 18.24 -1.08
C LEU A 132 -24.04 17.27 -2.25
N LEU A 133 -23.05 17.33 -3.15
CA LEU A 133 -22.88 16.37 -4.23
C LEU A 133 -21.82 15.33 -3.83
N LYS A 134 -22.22 14.06 -3.79
CA LYS A 134 -21.30 12.92 -3.62
C LYS A 134 -21.05 12.26 -4.96
N ILE A 135 -19.79 12.23 -5.40
CA ILE A 135 -19.35 11.57 -6.63
C ILE A 135 -18.31 10.50 -6.31
N ASP A 136 -18.22 9.48 -7.16
CA ASP A 136 -17.22 8.41 -7.08
C ASP A 136 -16.76 8.04 -8.50
N ILE A 137 -15.47 7.73 -8.66
CA ILE A 137 -14.92 7.30 -9.94
C ILE A 137 -15.00 5.77 -10.00
N LYS A 138 -15.85 5.27 -10.90
CA LYS A 138 -16.04 3.84 -11.11
C LYS A 138 -14.73 3.20 -11.57
N HIS A 139 -14.38 2.06 -10.98
CA HIS A 139 -13.19 1.27 -11.32
C HIS A 139 -11.85 2.04 -11.30
N PHE A 140 -11.75 3.11 -10.51
CA PHE A 140 -10.58 4.00 -10.50
C PHE A 140 -9.24 3.24 -10.47
N PHE A 141 -9.05 2.31 -9.53
CA PHE A 141 -7.78 1.57 -9.40
C PHE A 141 -7.55 0.53 -10.50
N ASP A 142 -8.62 0.00 -11.08
CA ASP A 142 -8.53 -1.03 -12.12
C ASP A 142 -8.21 -0.41 -13.49
N GLU A 143 -8.61 0.85 -13.70
CA GLU A 143 -8.51 1.57 -14.98
C GLU A 143 -7.34 2.57 -15.03
N ILE A 144 -6.54 2.69 -13.96
CA ILE A 144 -5.32 3.52 -13.99
C ILE A 144 -4.36 2.97 -15.06
N ASP A 145 -4.01 3.83 -16.03
CA ASP A 145 -2.95 3.54 -16.98
C ASP A 145 -1.60 3.51 -16.24
N LYS A 146 -1.02 2.32 -16.19
CA LYS A 146 0.22 2.06 -15.43
C LYS A 146 1.44 2.70 -16.09
N ILE A 147 1.41 2.89 -17.40
CA ILE A 147 2.49 3.55 -18.15
C ILE A 147 2.49 5.03 -17.81
N ILE A 148 1.32 5.66 -17.89
CA ILE A 148 1.16 7.07 -17.51
C ILE A 148 1.55 7.28 -16.04
N LEU A 149 1.16 6.37 -15.14
CA LEU A 149 1.55 6.45 -13.73
C LEU A 149 3.09 6.48 -13.55
N ILE A 150 3.81 5.61 -14.27
CA ILE A 150 5.28 5.59 -14.19
C ILE A 150 5.88 6.84 -14.81
N GLN A 151 5.37 7.32 -15.95
CA GLN A 151 5.80 8.58 -16.56
C GLN A 151 5.58 9.79 -15.66
N LEU A 152 4.47 9.82 -14.90
CA LEU A 152 4.25 10.86 -13.90
C LEU A 152 5.31 10.82 -12.78
N LEU A 153 5.75 9.63 -12.36
CA LEU A 153 6.83 9.50 -11.37
C LEU A 153 8.19 9.99 -11.89
N ASP A 154 8.39 10.03 -13.22
CA ASP A 154 9.61 10.58 -13.82
C ASP A 154 9.73 12.11 -13.64
N GLN A 155 8.63 12.79 -13.40
CA GLN A 155 8.62 14.24 -13.10
C GLN A 155 9.16 14.56 -11.70
N TYR A 156 9.28 13.53 -10.84
CA TYR A 156 9.79 13.64 -9.49
C TYR A 156 11.13 12.91 -9.37
N GLN A 157 12.00 13.36 -8.49
CA GLN A 157 13.32 12.75 -8.27
C GLN A 157 13.22 11.40 -7.53
N ILE A 158 12.47 10.47 -8.09
CA ILE A 158 12.33 9.11 -7.56
C ILE A 158 13.43 8.24 -8.17
N ASP A 159 14.11 7.47 -7.31
CA ASP A 159 15.16 6.51 -7.73
C ASP A 159 14.62 5.52 -8.78
N ASP A 160 15.36 5.29 -9.87
CA ASP A 160 14.92 4.45 -10.98
C ASP A 160 14.67 3.00 -10.57
N TYR A 161 15.43 2.48 -9.62
CA TYR A 161 15.18 1.14 -9.10
C TYR A 161 13.88 1.08 -8.29
N VAL A 162 13.53 2.14 -7.58
CA VAL A 162 12.24 2.24 -6.89
C VAL A 162 11.10 2.28 -7.91
N LYS A 163 11.22 3.05 -8.98
CA LYS A 163 10.23 3.05 -10.10
C LYS A 163 10.07 1.66 -10.70
N HIS A 164 11.18 0.94 -10.91
CA HIS A 164 11.13 -0.44 -11.38
C HIS A 164 10.40 -1.39 -10.40
N LEU A 165 10.63 -1.26 -9.09
CA LEU A 165 9.90 -2.02 -8.08
C LEU A 165 8.42 -1.65 -8.03
N ILE A 166 8.07 -0.37 -8.19
CA ILE A 166 6.68 0.09 -8.30
C ILE A 166 6.02 -0.58 -9.51
N TYR A 167 6.65 -0.52 -10.68
CA TYR A 167 6.12 -1.16 -11.89
C TYR A 167 5.86 -2.65 -11.69
N LYS A 168 6.80 -3.39 -11.09
CA LYS A 168 6.60 -4.80 -10.74
C LYS A 168 5.47 -5.00 -9.73
N GLY A 169 5.36 -4.13 -8.73
CA GLY A 169 4.32 -4.22 -7.70
C GLY A 169 2.90 -3.94 -8.22
N ILE A 170 2.75 -3.09 -9.23
CA ILE A 170 1.45 -2.84 -9.88
C ILE A 170 1.14 -3.80 -11.03
N ASN A 171 2.13 -4.62 -11.45
CA ASN A 171 2.00 -5.69 -12.45
C ASN A 171 2.45 -7.04 -11.88
N PRO A 172 1.83 -7.52 -10.78
CA PRO A 172 2.27 -8.75 -10.15
C PRO A 172 1.94 -9.98 -10.98
N VAL A 173 2.77 -11.02 -10.87
CA VAL A 173 2.41 -12.36 -11.33
C VAL A 173 1.38 -12.94 -10.35
N ILE A 174 0.19 -13.27 -10.84
CA ILE A 174 -0.93 -13.69 -9.99
C ILE A 174 -1.14 -15.20 -10.07
N ASP A 175 -1.27 -15.82 -8.92
CA ASP A 175 -1.71 -17.21 -8.78
C ASP A 175 -3.22 -17.25 -8.51
N TYR A 176 -3.97 -17.78 -9.47
CA TYR A 176 -5.43 -17.94 -9.41
C TYR A 176 -5.86 -19.34 -8.91
N SER A 177 -4.94 -20.19 -8.50
CA SER A 177 -5.26 -21.57 -8.08
C SER A 177 -6.29 -21.63 -6.94
N ASN A 178 -6.28 -20.63 -6.06
CA ASN A 178 -7.22 -20.52 -4.95
C ASN A 178 -8.66 -20.18 -5.36
N LEU A 179 -8.88 -19.68 -6.59
CA LEU A 179 -10.21 -19.35 -7.09
C LEU A 179 -10.91 -20.56 -7.76
N LYS A 180 -10.15 -21.61 -8.10
CA LYS A 180 -10.65 -22.83 -8.78
C LYS A 180 -11.22 -23.89 -7.81
N LYS A 181 -11.18 -23.65 -6.50
CA LYS A 181 -11.59 -24.60 -5.46
C LYS A 181 -13.00 -24.31 -4.89
N LYS A 182 -13.93 -23.90 -5.76
CA LYS A 182 -15.36 -23.85 -5.40
C LYS A 182 -16.20 -24.49 -6.49
#